data_612e938e48908e0dacb17a7e57bca9f6
#
_entry.id   612e938e48908e0dacb17a7e57bca9f6
#
_cell.length_a   1.000
_cell.length_b   1.000
_cell.length_c   1.000
_cell.angle_alpha   90.00
_cell.angle_beta   90.00
_cell.angle_gamma   90.00
#
_symmetry.space_group_name_H-M   'P 1'
#
loop_
_entity.id
_entity.type
_entity.pdbx_description
1 polymer ?
#
loop_
_entity_poly.entity_id
_entity_poly.type
_entity_poly.pdbx_seq_one_letter_code
_entity_poly.pdbx_strand_id
1 'polypeptide(L)'
;MVATFREMIAATLPSEERLRARLAQMSAREWENLAQVFAAALPELDAVLALPGAAELAAGLARARGVTLLDAALPGEVDTWLPLIPPSGEVVLVTDHLQGGGPELEAVALATGHGLRVLAVAAAVERTSAGARSRLELQGVRVYTALQLADTPGGLVFERRAPRRWKERHR
;
A
#
# COMPACT_ATOMS: atom_id res chain seq x y z
N MET A 1 1.55 -27.02 5.06
CA MET A 1 1.52 -26.01 3.97
C MET A 1 1.05 -24.68 4.50
N VAL A 2 1.81 -23.64 4.27
CA VAL A 2 1.41 -22.28 4.65
C VAL A 2 0.44 -21.74 3.59
N ALA A 3 -0.71 -21.24 4.00
CA ALA A 3 -1.67 -20.61 3.08
C ALA A 3 -1.06 -19.35 2.46
N THR A 4 -1.30 -19.14 1.17
CA THR A 4 -0.90 -17.92 0.50
C THR A 4 -1.75 -16.74 0.98
N PHE A 5 -1.27 -15.52 0.77
CA PHE A 5 -2.04 -14.31 1.11
C PHE A 5 -3.41 -14.32 0.40
N ARG A 6 -3.43 -14.72 -0.87
CA ARG A 6 -4.68 -14.85 -1.63
C ARG A 6 -5.66 -15.85 -0.98
N GLU A 7 -5.17 -17.00 -0.56
CA GLU A 7 -6.00 -18.02 0.12
C GLU A 7 -6.54 -17.51 1.45
N MET A 8 -5.71 -16.82 2.23
CA MET A 8 -6.13 -16.20 3.49
C MET A 8 -7.26 -15.20 3.30
N ILE A 9 -7.15 -14.36 2.30
CA ILE A 9 -8.18 -13.36 2.00
C ILE A 9 -9.43 -14.02 1.39
N ALA A 10 -9.27 -15.01 0.53
CA ALA A 10 -10.39 -15.76 -0.03
C ALA A 10 -11.31 -16.35 1.05
N ALA A 11 -10.73 -16.81 2.16
CA ALA A 11 -11.50 -17.36 3.28
C ALA A 11 -12.36 -16.32 4.01
N THR A 12 -12.12 -15.04 3.84
CA THR A 12 -12.90 -13.96 4.46
C THR A 12 -14.07 -13.50 3.60
N LEU A 13 -13.97 -13.70 2.29
CA LEU A 13 -14.96 -13.21 1.33
C LEU A 13 -16.31 -13.93 1.48
N PRO A 14 -17.41 -13.25 1.27
CA PRO A 14 -17.56 -11.88 0.80
C PRO A 14 -17.62 -10.81 1.93
N SER A 15 -17.29 -11.15 3.16
CA SER A 15 -17.47 -10.29 4.33
C SER A 15 -16.34 -9.26 4.49
N GLU A 16 -16.68 -7.99 4.43
CA GLU A 16 -15.75 -6.90 4.74
C GLU A 16 -15.28 -6.94 6.20
N GLU A 17 -16.16 -7.27 7.13
CA GLU A 17 -15.84 -7.38 8.55
C GLU A 17 -14.80 -8.48 8.81
N ARG A 18 -14.98 -9.65 8.20
CA ARG A 18 -14.01 -10.75 8.29
C ARG A 18 -12.66 -10.36 7.65
N LEU A 19 -12.69 -9.67 6.53
CA LEU A 19 -11.48 -9.18 5.88
C LEU A 19 -10.69 -8.28 6.83
N ARG A 20 -11.33 -7.28 7.42
CA ARG A 20 -10.69 -6.35 8.36
C ARG A 20 -10.13 -7.07 9.57
N ALA A 21 -10.91 -7.99 10.15
CA ALA A 21 -10.47 -8.77 11.28
C ALA A 21 -9.25 -9.65 10.93
N ARG A 22 -9.25 -10.26 9.75
CA ARG A 22 -8.14 -11.11 9.31
C ARG A 22 -6.86 -10.31 9.08
N LEU A 23 -6.96 -9.13 8.48
CA LEU A 23 -5.80 -8.24 8.31
C LEU A 23 -5.23 -7.80 9.67
N ALA A 24 -6.11 -7.46 10.62
CA ALA A 24 -5.69 -7.09 11.98
C ALA A 24 -5.04 -8.25 12.76
N GLN A 25 -5.33 -9.49 12.41
CA GLN A 25 -4.82 -10.70 13.07
C GLN A 25 -3.62 -11.33 12.36
N MET A 26 -3.17 -10.77 11.25
CA MET A 26 -2.01 -11.30 10.55
C MET A 26 -0.76 -11.28 11.44
N SER A 27 -0.03 -12.39 11.43
CA SER A 27 1.24 -12.49 12.15
C SER A 27 2.34 -11.66 11.49
N ALA A 28 3.37 -11.33 12.26
CA ALA A 28 4.56 -10.66 11.73
C ALA A 28 5.18 -11.44 10.56
N ARG A 29 5.20 -12.76 10.62
CA ARG A 29 5.72 -13.63 9.56
C ARG A 29 4.89 -13.54 8.28
N GLU A 30 3.56 -13.52 8.41
CA GLU A 30 2.67 -13.37 7.27
C GLU A 30 2.88 -12.01 6.58
N TRP A 31 3.00 -10.94 7.37
CA TRP A 31 3.32 -9.61 6.84
C TRP A 31 4.71 -9.57 6.19
N GLU A 32 5.69 -10.22 6.77
CA GLU A 32 7.05 -10.28 6.21
C GLU A 32 7.08 -11.01 4.87
N ASN A 33 6.35 -12.10 4.73
CA ASN A 33 6.23 -12.81 3.47
C ASN A 33 5.64 -11.92 2.37
N LEU A 34 4.63 -11.12 2.70
CA LEU A 34 4.05 -10.15 1.77
C LEU A 34 5.03 -9.00 1.46
N ALA A 35 5.78 -8.55 2.44
CA ALA A 35 6.80 -7.52 2.27
C ALA A 35 7.88 -7.93 1.24
N GLN A 36 8.26 -9.19 1.20
CA GLN A 36 9.21 -9.72 0.21
C GLN A 36 8.67 -9.59 -1.23
N VAL A 37 7.37 -9.79 -1.41
CA VAL A 37 6.73 -9.61 -2.73
C VAL A 37 6.83 -8.15 -3.18
N PHE A 38 6.52 -7.21 -2.31
CA PHE A 38 6.67 -5.79 -2.62
C PHE A 38 8.11 -5.37 -2.82
N ALA A 39 9.02 -5.90 -2.00
CA ALA A 39 10.45 -5.58 -2.11
C ALA A 39 11.01 -5.94 -3.49
N ALA A 40 10.52 -7.01 -4.10
CA ALA A 40 10.93 -7.45 -5.42
C ALA A 40 10.35 -6.58 -6.57
N ALA A 41 9.23 -5.92 -6.33
CA ALA A 41 8.47 -5.19 -7.36
C ALA A 41 8.71 -3.68 -7.35
N LEU A 42 9.01 -3.09 -6.20
CA LEU A 42 9.11 -1.64 -6.02
C LEU A 42 10.41 -1.08 -6.60
N PRO A 43 10.39 0.18 -7.11
CA PRO A 43 11.60 0.86 -7.56
C PRO A 43 12.55 1.17 -6.40
N GLU A 44 13.71 1.74 -6.69
CA GLU A 44 14.61 2.26 -5.67
C GLU A 44 13.92 3.35 -4.84
N LEU A 45 14.18 3.34 -3.54
CA LEU A 45 13.59 4.27 -2.58
C LEU A 45 14.56 4.53 -1.43
N ASP A 46 14.40 5.67 -0.77
CA ASP A 46 15.24 6.07 0.36
C ASP A 46 14.61 5.71 1.71
N ALA A 47 13.28 5.66 1.77
CA ALA A 47 12.56 5.36 2.99
C ALA A 47 11.16 4.80 2.72
N VAL A 48 10.61 4.14 3.72
CA VAL A 48 9.24 3.63 3.72
C VAL A 48 8.42 4.41 4.74
N LEU A 49 7.26 4.91 4.33
CA LEU A 49 6.28 5.55 5.21
C LEU A 49 5.17 4.55 5.55
N ALA A 50 4.94 4.32 6.83
CA ALA A 50 3.87 3.45 7.32
C ALA A 50 2.63 4.25 7.69
N LEU A 51 1.48 3.90 7.12
CA LEU A 51 0.19 4.34 7.63
C LEU A 51 -0.24 3.50 8.85
N PRO A 52 -1.15 4.03 9.69
CA PRO A 52 -1.73 3.23 10.78
C PRO A 52 -2.32 1.92 10.27
N GLY A 53 -2.03 0.82 10.96
CA GLY A 53 -2.41 -0.53 10.56
C GLY A 53 -1.43 -1.24 9.64
N ALA A 54 -0.48 -0.52 9.05
CA ALA A 54 0.51 -1.08 8.12
C ALA A 54 1.94 -1.18 8.68
N ALA A 55 2.11 -0.97 9.98
CA ALA A 55 3.43 -0.88 10.61
C ALA A 55 4.29 -2.13 10.37
N GLU A 56 3.74 -3.32 10.49
CA GLU A 56 4.49 -4.56 10.32
C GLU A 56 4.85 -4.84 8.86
N LEU A 57 3.94 -4.58 7.92
CA LEU A 57 4.23 -4.68 6.49
C LEU A 57 5.34 -3.70 6.10
N ALA A 58 5.22 -2.46 6.55
CA ALA A 58 6.21 -1.41 6.29
C ALA A 58 7.57 -1.74 6.89
N ALA A 59 7.61 -2.24 8.12
CA ALA A 59 8.83 -2.67 8.77
C ALA A 59 9.53 -3.82 8.00
N GLY A 60 8.76 -4.80 7.56
CA GLY A 60 9.27 -5.90 6.73
C GLY A 60 9.84 -5.40 5.40
N LEU A 61 9.17 -4.47 4.74
CA LEU A 61 9.64 -3.86 3.50
C LEU A 61 10.93 -3.07 3.71
N ALA A 62 10.99 -2.25 4.75
CA ALA A 62 12.18 -1.46 5.07
C ALA A 62 13.38 -2.36 5.35
N ARG A 63 13.20 -3.44 6.10
CA ARG A 63 14.27 -4.42 6.35
C ARG A 63 14.72 -5.11 5.06
N ALA A 64 13.78 -5.54 4.24
CA ALA A 64 14.09 -6.23 2.99
C ALA A 64 14.88 -5.35 2.00
N ARG A 65 14.65 -4.05 2.01
CA ARG A 65 15.31 -3.07 1.13
C ARG A 65 16.50 -2.36 1.80
N GLY A 66 16.68 -2.54 3.10
CA GLY A 66 17.76 -1.87 3.84
C GLY A 66 17.59 -0.34 3.92
N VAL A 67 16.37 0.14 4.04
CA VAL A 67 16.04 1.57 4.09
C VAL A 67 15.38 1.96 5.40
N THR A 68 15.26 3.27 5.65
CA THR A 68 14.65 3.81 6.86
C THR A 68 13.14 3.63 6.87
N LEU A 69 12.60 3.24 8.02
CA LEU A 69 11.16 3.20 8.27
C LEU A 69 10.74 4.49 8.99
N LEU A 70 9.70 5.12 8.47
CA LEU A 70 9.09 6.31 9.05
C LEU A 70 7.61 6.04 9.32
N ASP A 71 7.12 6.63 10.41
CA ASP A 71 5.71 6.54 10.78
C ASP A 71 4.95 7.78 10.29
N ALA A 72 3.92 7.57 9.48
CA ALA A 72 3.08 8.63 8.94
C ALA A 72 1.82 8.89 9.80
N ALA A 73 1.80 8.40 11.03
CA ALA A 73 0.58 8.33 11.84
C ALA A 73 0.04 9.69 12.30
N LEU A 74 0.89 10.71 12.49
CA LEU A 74 0.46 11.97 13.09
C LEU A 74 1.09 13.17 12.39
N PRO A 75 0.27 14.19 12.02
CA PRO A 75 0.78 15.42 11.37
C PRO A 75 1.87 16.15 12.16
N GLY A 76 1.86 16.06 13.50
CA GLY A 76 2.87 16.71 14.36
C GLY A 76 4.23 16.04 14.39
N GLU A 77 4.37 14.83 13.88
CA GLU A 77 5.61 14.05 13.91
C GLU A 77 6.44 14.20 12.62
N VAL A 78 5.93 14.89 11.63
CA VAL A 78 6.59 15.05 10.33
C VAL A 78 7.95 15.72 10.46
N ASP A 79 8.11 16.65 11.39
CA ASP A 79 9.39 17.32 11.64
C ASP A 79 10.49 16.36 12.09
N THR A 80 10.14 15.18 12.60
CA THR A 80 11.09 14.13 12.98
C THR A 80 11.65 13.36 11.79
N TRP A 81 11.02 13.47 10.61
CA TRP A 81 11.48 12.76 9.42
C TRP A 81 12.69 13.44 8.76
N LEU A 82 12.74 14.77 8.80
CA LEU A 82 13.71 15.56 8.04
C LEU A 82 15.17 15.24 8.33
N PRO A 83 15.59 14.92 9.58
CA PRO A 83 16.96 14.52 9.85
C PRO A 83 17.33 13.14 9.32
N LEU A 84 16.32 12.30 9.02
CA LEU A 84 16.51 10.88 8.69
C LEU A 84 16.48 10.61 7.19
N ILE A 85 15.99 11.56 6.40
CA ILE A 85 15.89 11.44 4.95
C ILE A 85 16.61 12.60 4.30
N PRO A 86 17.40 12.35 3.23
CA PRO A 86 18.01 13.43 2.48
C PRO A 86 16.96 14.35 1.85
N PRO A 87 17.24 15.63 1.64
CA PRO A 87 16.38 16.53 0.88
C PRO A 87 16.04 15.91 -0.48
N SER A 88 14.78 16.02 -0.90
CA SER A 88 14.26 15.39 -2.12
C SER A 88 14.31 13.86 -2.10
N GLY A 89 14.31 13.24 -0.92
CA GLY A 89 14.29 11.78 -0.77
C GLY A 89 13.04 11.18 -1.39
N GLU A 90 13.20 9.99 -1.99
CA GLU A 90 12.13 9.24 -2.63
C GLU A 90 11.59 8.19 -1.66
N VAL A 91 10.29 8.18 -1.46
CA VAL A 91 9.64 7.33 -0.46
C VAL A 91 8.49 6.52 -1.06
N VAL A 92 8.20 5.40 -0.43
CA VAL A 92 7.02 4.57 -0.70
C VAL A 92 6.13 4.57 0.53
N LEU A 93 4.85 4.81 0.33
CA LEU A 93 3.82 4.77 1.36
C LEU A 93 3.22 3.37 1.43
N VAL A 94 3.12 2.81 2.62
CA VAL A 94 2.56 1.46 2.84
C VAL A 94 1.24 1.56 3.58
N THR A 95 0.22 0.91 3.04
CA THR A 95 -1.10 0.77 3.65
C THR A 95 -1.55 -0.69 3.61
N ASP A 96 -2.36 -1.11 4.57
CA ASP A 96 -2.91 -2.45 4.60
C ASP A 96 -4.14 -2.59 3.69
N HIS A 97 -5.02 -1.59 3.69
CA HIS A 97 -6.30 -1.62 3.00
C HIS A 97 -6.59 -0.28 2.31
N LEU A 98 -6.37 -0.25 1.01
CA LEU A 98 -6.60 0.95 0.19
C LEU A 98 -8.07 0.98 -0.26
N GLN A 99 -8.83 1.93 0.26
CA GLN A 99 -10.24 2.13 -0.07
C GLN A 99 -10.41 3.39 -0.94
N GLY A 100 -10.94 4.47 -0.38
CA GLY A 100 -11.11 5.73 -1.13
C GLY A 100 -9.86 6.57 -1.31
N GLY A 101 -8.79 6.24 -0.58
CA GLY A 101 -7.49 6.89 -0.70
C GLY A 101 -7.32 8.16 0.13
N GLY A 102 -8.30 8.52 0.97
CA GLY A 102 -8.23 9.74 1.80
C GLY A 102 -6.97 9.81 2.67
N PRO A 103 -6.72 8.82 3.54
CA PRO A 103 -5.52 8.81 4.38
C PRO A 103 -4.22 8.80 3.59
N GLU A 104 -4.17 8.06 2.49
CA GLU A 104 -3.00 7.96 1.60
C GLU A 104 -2.72 9.28 0.91
N LEU A 105 -3.73 9.96 0.37
CA LEU A 105 -3.60 11.27 -0.26
C LEU A 105 -3.14 12.33 0.74
N GLU A 106 -3.63 12.28 1.98
CA GLU A 106 -3.20 13.17 3.05
C GLU A 106 -1.72 12.96 3.39
N ALA A 107 -1.29 11.71 3.51
CA ALA A 107 0.11 11.38 3.74
C ALA A 107 1.02 11.81 2.58
N VAL A 108 0.58 11.64 1.35
CA VAL A 108 1.30 12.14 0.16
C VAL A 108 1.45 13.65 0.20
N ALA A 109 0.40 14.39 0.54
CA ALA A 109 0.44 15.84 0.64
C ALA A 109 1.40 16.31 1.73
N LEU A 110 1.40 15.66 2.90
CA LEU A 110 2.34 15.94 3.99
C LEU A 110 3.79 15.71 3.56
N ALA A 111 4.08 14.57 2.99
CA ALA A 111 5.43 14.23 2.53
C ALA A 111 5.91 15.21 1.46
N THR A 112 5.08 15.51 0.48
CA THR A 112 5.39 16.47 -0.59
C THR A 112 5.63 17.87 -0.04
N GLY A 113 4.83 18.30 0.92
CA GLY A 113 4.98 19.59 1.60
C GLY A 113 6.31 19.73 2.36
N HIS A 114 6.95 18.63 2.70
CA HIS A 114 8.28 18.58 3.36
C HIS A 114 9.43 18.27 2.38
N GLY A 115 9.17 18.35 1.09
CA GLY A 115 10.20 18.19 0.06
C GLY A 115 10.51 16.73 -0.29
N LEU A 116 9.72 15.77 0.17
CA LEU A 116 9.84 14.37 -0.19
C LEU A 116 9.06 14.05 -1.47
N ARG A 117 9.52 13.08 -2.22
CA ARG A 117 8.82 12.58 -3.39
C ARG A 117 8.23 11.20 -3.08
N VAL A 118 6.90 11.11 -3.09
CA VAL A 118 6.22 9.82 -2.97
C VAL A 118 6.15 9.15 -4.33
N LEU A 119 6.86 8.05 -4.51
CA LEU A 119 6.92 7.29 -5.76
C LEU A 119 5.71 6.42 -5.96
N ALA A 120 5.27 5.78 -4.88
CA ALA A 120 4.26 4.76 -4.93
C ALA A 120 3.55 4.58 -3.59
N VAL A 121 2.38 3.96 -3.67
CA VAL A 121 1.67 3.34 -2.54
C VAL A 121 1.73 1.83 -2.73
N ALA A 122 2.17 1.10 -1.72
CA ALA A 122 2.08 -0.35 -1.64
C ALA A 122 0.93 -0.72 -0.70
N ALA A 123 -0.10 -1.34 -1.24
CA ALA A 123 -1.30 -1.72 -0.51
C ALA A 123 -1.46 -3.25 -0.50
N ALA A 124 -1.68 -3.84 0.67
CA ALA A 124 -1.94 -5.27 0.76
C ALA A 124 -3.24 -5.63 0.02
N VAL A 125 -4.29 -4.86 0.24
CA VAL A 125 -5.59 -5.02 -0.42
C VAL A 125 -6.05 -3.68 -0.98
N GLU A 126 -6.51 -3.69 -2.22
CA GLU A 126 -7.13 -2.54 -2.87
C GLU A 126 -8.59 -2.80 -3.16
N ARG A 127 -9.46 -1.86 -2.80
CA ARG A 127 -10.88 -1.83 -3.18
C ARG A 127 -11.02 -1.07 -4.48
N THR A 128 -11.10 -1.78 -5.60
CA THR A 128 -11.06 -1.17 -6.94
C THR A 128 -12.24 -0.26 -7.23
N SER A 129 -13.40 -0.51 -6.61
CA SER A 129 -14.61 0.30 -6.79
C SER A 129 -14.54 1.67 -6.09
N ALA A 130 -13.60 1.88 -5.18
CA ALA A 130 -13.53 3.10 -4.37
C ALA A 130 -12.74 4.24 -5.03
N GLY A 131 -11.99 3.97 -6.10
CA GLY A 131 -11.35 5.00 -6.93
C GLY A 131 -10.03 5.58 -6.41
N ALA A 132 -9.43 4.99 -5.38
CA ALA A 132 -8.16 5.47 -4.81
C ALA A 132 -7.03 5.48 -5.83
N ARG A 133 -6.89 4.43 -6.63
CA ARG A 133 -5.84 4.31 -7.65
C ARG A 133 -5.84 5.50 -8.61
N SER A 134 -6.99 5.85 -9.16
CA SER A 134 -7.10 6.97 -10.08
C SER A 134 -6.70 8.30 -9.45
N ARG A 135 -7.09 8.51 -8.19
CA ARG A 135 -6.73 9.74 -7.45
C ARG A 135 -5.24 9.84 -7.18
N LEU A 136 -4.62 8.73 -6.80
CA LEU A 136 -3.18 8.66 -6.54
C LEU A 136 -2.38 8.82 -7.83
N GLU A 137 -2.78 8.17 -8.91
CA GLU A 137 -2.11 8.27 -10.20
C GLU A 137 -2.17 9.70 -10.78
N LEU A 138 -3.26 10.45 -10.53
CA LEU A 138 -3.36 11.86 -10.88
C LEU A 138 -2.33 12.73 -10.16
N GLN A 139 -1.85 12.30 -8.99
CA GLN A 139 -0.78 12.94 -8.24
C GLN A 139 0.63 12.45 -8.65
N GLY A 140 0.71 11.60 -9.66
CA GLY A 140 1.97 10.99 -10.08
C GLY A 140 2.44 9.84 -9.20
N VAL A 141 1.56 9.30 -8.36
CA VAL A 141 1.87 8.21 -7.43
C VAL A 141 1.35 6.89 -8.00
N ARG A 142 2.24 5.93 -8.22
CA ARG A 142 1.86 4.58 -8.67
C ARG A 142 1.28 3.77 -7.52
N VAL A 143 0.39 2.83 -7.84
CA VAL A 143 -0.21 1.92 -6.85
C VAL A 143 0.21 0.49 -7.16
N TYR A 144 0.85 -0.14 -6.17
CA TYR A 144 1.21 -1.56 -6.17
C TYR A 144 0.32 -2.27 -5.17
N THR A 145 -0.33 -3.34 -5.58
CA THR A 145 -1.23 -4.10 -4.72
C THR A 145 -0.94 -5.58 -4.78
N ALA A 146 -1.08 -6.26 -3.64
CA ALA A 146 -1.00 -7.71 -3.61
C ALA A 146 -2.30 -8.34 -4.10
N LEU A 147 -3.45 -7.80 -3.69
CA LEU A 147 -4.77 -8.26 -4.12
C LEU A 147 -5.72 -7.10 -4.40
N GLN A 148 -6.56 -7.27 -5.41
CA GLN A 148 -7.63 -6.34 -5.75
C GLN A 148 -8.99 -6.99 -5.49
N LEU A 149 -9.86 -6.27 -4.80
CA LEU A 149 -11.22 -6.68 -4.50
C LEU A 149 -12.21 -5.69 -5.09
N ALA A 150 -13.31 -6.22 -5.65
CA ALA A 150 -14.43 -5.43 -6.13
C ALA A 150 -15.61 -5.51 -5.17
N ASP A 151 -16.34 -4.42 -5.03
CA ASP A 151 -17.60 -4.36 -4.29
C ASP A 151 -18.74 -4.80 -5.20
N THR A 152 -19.55 -5.75 -4.72
CA THR A 152 -20.77 -6.20 -5.40
C THR A 152 -21.95 -6.15 -4.43
N PRO A 153 -23.21 -6.22 -4.92
CA PRO A 153 -24.36 -6.32 -4.03
C PRO A 153 -24.31 -7.52 -3.08
N GLY A 154 -23.62 -8.60 -3.45
CA GLY A 154 -23.42 -9.79 -2.63
C GLY A 154 -22.22 -9.72 -1.70
N GLY A 155 -21.47 -8.61 -1.69
CA GLY A 155 -20.25 -8.41 -0.89
C GLY A 155 -18.99 -8.36 -1.74
N LEU A 156 -17.85 -8.56 -1.08
CA LEU A 156 -16.54 -8.49 -1.71
C LEU A 156 -16.22 -9.73 -2.53
N VAL A 157 -15.67 -9.52 -3.71
CA VAL A 157 -15.15 -10.56 -4.59
C VAL A 157 -13.78 -10.15 -5.14
N PHE A 158 -12.98 -11.10 -5.58
CA PHE A 158 -11.75 -10.77 -6.30
C PHE A 158 -12.09 -10.00 -7.60
N GLU A 159 -11.32 -8.94 -7.86
CA GLU A 159 -11.44 -8.19 -9.10
C GLU A 159 -11.02 -9.08 -10.27
N ARG A 160 -11.93 -9.28 -11.23
CA ARG A 160 -11.71 -10.15 -12.39
C ARG A 160 -11.38 -9.37 -13.66
N ARG A 161 -11.58 -8.05 -13.63
CA ARG A 161 -11.21 -7.22 -14.77
C ARG A 161 -9.70 -7.08 -14.80
N ALA A 162 -9.08 -7.63 -15.83
CA ALA A 162 -7.70 -7.28 -16.12
C ALA A 162 -7.61 -5.75 -16.22
N PRO A 163 -6.57 -5.11 -15.64
CA PRO A 163 -6.33 -3.70 -15.91
C PRO A 163 -6.33 -3.54 -17.43
N ARG A 164 -7.12 -2.59 -17.92
CA ARG A 164 -7.12 -2.28 -19.34
C ARG A 164 -5.71 -1.86 -19.68
N ARG A 165 -4.94 -2.78 -20.24
CA ARG A 165 -3.74 -2.39 -20.96
C ARG A 165 -4.25 -1.56 -22.12
N TRP A 166 -3.92 -0.29 -22.15
CA TRP A 166 -4.04 0.48 -23.35
C TRP A 166 -3.27 -0.30 -24.39
N LYS A 167 -4.00 -0.97 -25.27
CA LYS A 167 -3.37 -1.46 -26.50
C LYS A 167 -2.94 -0.20 -27.21
N GLU A 168 -1.64 0.08 -27.19
CA GLU A 168 -1.09 1.00 -28.15
C GLU A 168 -1.55 0.49 -29.52
N ARG A 169 -2.45 1.27 -30.13
CA ARG A 169 -2.78 1.00 -31.53
C ARG A 169 -1.54 1.39 -32.29
N HIS A 170 -0.72 0.42 -32.59
CA HIS A 170 0.29 0.59 -33.61
C HIS A 170 -0.46 0.87 -34.91
N ARG A 171 -0.34 2.09 -35.37
CA ARG A 171 -0.70 2.43 -36.75
C ARG A 171 0.46 2.09 -37.66
#